data_8be2143d4a81f0f947a261cd9b9b7a3f
#
_entry.id   8be2143d4a81f0f947a261cd9b9b7a3f
#
_cell.length_a   1.000
_cell.length_b   1.000
_cell.length_c   1.000
_cell.angle_alpha   90.00
_cell.angle_beta   90.00
_cell.angle_gamma   90.00
#
_symmetry.space_group_name_H-M   'P 1'
#
loop_
_entity.id
_entity.type
_entity.pdbx_description
1 polymer ?
#
loop_
_entity_poly.entity_id
_entity_poly.type
_entity_poly.pdbx_seq_one_letter_code
_entity_poly.pdbx_strand_id
1 'polypeptide(L)'
;MARALGAEVTVGISYKDGKVTKDSSALTIKGISAAKKSLTLSELHTGESGLLTRMMIPLISMIGPGKVHITGEKTLTRRPLKGAKEIMGAFGVGLVPDEAHESEEVFVPLTVEGCVNAGKTEVSGSGGSQLISGLLMALPFAEEDTVIHLKDPKSIPYLFITMDVLKAFGVKVWCDMEGDKEFAESQDWNDCTGMTLHIKGGQKYVAAEMDIEGDWSSASNFLVAGAVFGRVDLKGLDTRSLQADLSIMDILMEAGASLSQLGDDDPKGDIHVQRAPLSAFEVDANNCPDLFPIISVLAAFCQGTSKIGGVGRLANKESDRGKAILDMLLQMGVKAKISGDKMIIEGHSLAQRQLTGKMLRGGSYTSNHDHRMVMALKVAELGADSPIVIDDTDCVTKSFPTFFELFGKIINK
;
A
#
# COMPACT_ATOMS: atom_id res chain seq x y z
N MET A 1 -2.34 -4.18 18.28
CA MET A 1 -1.07 -4.87 18.00
C MET A 1 0.02 -4.56 19.00
N ALA A 2 0.62 -3.36 19.05
CA ALA A 2 1.73 -3.06 19.95
C ALA A 2 1.45 -3.42 21.43
N ARG A 3 0.23 -3.14 21.92
CA ARG A 3 -0.22 -3.56 23.26
C ARG A 3 -0.27 -5.09 23.44
N ALA A 4 -0.69 -5.82 22.40
CA ALA A 4 -0.71 -7.29 22.45
C ALA A 4 0.71 -7.87 22.56
N LEU A 5 1.69 -7.18 21.98
CA LEU A 5 3.12 -7.50 22.14
C LEU A 5 3.72 -7.01 23.48
N GLY A 6 2.94 -6.39 24.34
CA GLY A 6 3.36 -5.94 25.66
C GLY A 6 3.90 -4.51 25.73
N ALA A 7 3.78 -3.71 24.66
CA ALA A 7 4.15 -2.30 24.67
C ALA A 7 3.09 -1.44 25.40
N GLU A 8 3.52 -0.37 26.05
CA GLU A 8 2.62 0.66 26.57
C GLU A 8 2.35 1.69 25.49
N VAL A 9 1.08 1.94 25.15
CA VAL A 9 0.68 2.87 24.09
C VAL A 9 -0.19 3.97 24.65
N THR A 10 0.26 5.22 24.50
CA THR A 10 -0.45 6.43 24.94
C THR A 10 -0.78 7.29 23.71
N VAL A 11 -2.05 7.67 23.59
CA VAL A 11 -2.56 8.53 22.51
C VAL A 11 -2.79 9.93 23.06
N GLY A 12 -2.50 10.95 22.27
CA GLY A 12 -2.75 12.34 22.61
C GLY A 12 -1.69 12.99 23.50
N ILE A 13 -0.52 12.37 23.63
CA ILE A 13 0.62 12.91 24.38
C ILE A 13 1.87 12.82 23.51
N SER A 14 2.53 13.95 23.29
CA SER A 14 3.84 14.07 22.66
C SER A 14 4.91 14.35 23.69
N TYR A 15 6.10 13.78 23.50
CA TYR A 15 7.31 14.06 24.29
C TYR A 15 8.32 14.71 23.34
N LYS A 16 8.49 16.02 23.47
CA LYS A 16 9.45 16.79 22.66
C LYS A 16 10.40 17.57 23.56
N ASP A 17 11.70 17.47 23.32
CA ASP A 17 12.76 18.16 24.10
C ASP A 17 12.61 17.97 25.61
N GLY A 18 12.23 16.77 26.07
CA GLY A 18 12.00 16.45 27.48
C GLY A 18 10.73 17.06 28.08
N LYS A 19 9.88 17.69 27.29
CA LYS A 19 8.60 18.26 27.73
C LYS A 19 7.43 17.41 27.24
N VAL A 20 6.44 17.25 28.14
CA VAL A 20 5.17 16.59 27.83
C VAL A 20 4.19 17.62 27.31
N THR A 21 3.66 17.41 26.11
CA THR A 21 2.61 18.25 25.52
C THR A 21 1.41 17.43 25.15
N LYS A 22 0.21 18.04 25.23
CA LYS A 22 -1.01 17.41 24.72
C LYS A 22 -1.07 17.65 23.21
N ASP A 23 -1.05 16.55 22.46
CA ASP A 23 -1.18 16.58 20.99
C ASP A 23 -2.07 15.41 20.58
N SER A 24 -3.28 15.71 20.14
CA SER A 24 -4.28 14.69 19.76
C SER A 24 -3.85 13.83 18.57
N SER A 25 -2.88 14.28 17.78
CA SER A 25 -2.31 13.54 16.65
C SER A 25 -1.11 12.67 17.04
N ALA A 26 -0.56 12.85 18.26
CA ALA A 26 0.62 12.13 18.71
C ALA A 26 0.29 10.73 19.26
N LEU A 27 1.14 9.77 18.93
CA LEU A 27 1.15 8.43 19.50
C LEU A 27 2.51 8.15 20.13
N THR A 28 2.51 7.89 21.44
CA THR A 28 3.72 7.50 22.17
C THR A 28 3.68 6.02 22.48
N ILE A 29 4.72 5.30 22.05
CA ILE A 29 4.88 3.87 22.28
C ILE A 29 6.12 3.63 23.12
N LYS A 30 5.93 3.11 24.35
CA LYS A 30 7.03 2.59 25.15
C LYS A 30 7.23 1.13 24.79
N GLY A 31 8.27 0.86 24.03
CA GLY A 31 8.59 -0.45 23.49
C GLY A 31 8.90 -1.48 24.58
N ILE A 32 8.99 -2.74 24.17
CA ILE A 32 9.32 -3.86 25.05
C ILE A 32 10.81 -3.77 25.39
N SER A 33 11.14 -3.79 26.67
CA SER A 33 12.54 -3.85 27.11
C SER A 33 13.20 -5.16 26.65
N ALA A 34 14.44 -5.08 26.16
CA ALA A 34 15.27 -6.24 25.79
C ALA A 34 15.47 -7.27 26.95
N ALA A 35 15.15 -6.88 28.19
CA ALA A 35 15.18 -7.77 29.34
C ALA A 35 14.00 -8.77 29.38
N LYS A 36 12.90 -8.52 28.65
CA LYS A 36 11.80 -9.48 28.49
C LYS A 36 12.10 -10.42 27.34
N LYS A 37 12.86 -11.46 27.60
CA LYS A 37 13.32 -12.45 26.62
C LYS A 37 12.25 -13.40 26.04
N SER A 38 11.00 -13.34 26.47
CA SER A 38 9.93 -14.15 25.87
C SER A 38 8.60 -13.42 25.94
N LEU A 39 8.00 -13.20 24.80
CA LEU A 39 6.58 -12.89 24.71
C LEU A 39 5.79 -14.13 25.13
N THR A 40 4.80 -13.94 25.99
CA THR A 40 3.84 -14.99 26.38
C THR A 40 2.65 -15.06 25.41
N LEU A 41 2.81 -14.49 24.20
CA LEU A 41 1.76 -14.38 23.21
C LEU A 41 1.48 -15.73 22.56
N SER A 42 0.33 -16.32 22.80
CA SER A 42 -0.12 -17.57 22.14
C SER A 42 -0.99 -17.31 20.93
N GLU A 43 -1.63 -16.14 20.86
CA GLU A 43 -2.54 -15.76 19.77
C GLU A 43 -2.36 -14.31 19.39
N LEU A 44 -2.45 -14.03 18.08
CA LEU A 44 -2.34 -12.70 17.50
C LEU A 44 -3.48 -12.45 16.51
N HIS A 45 -4.38 -11.53 16.83
CA HIS A 45 -5.45 -11.14 15.94
C HIS A 45 -5.04 -9.94 15.08
N THR A 46 -5.09 -10.09 13.74
CA THR A 46 -4.63 -9.08 12.78
C THR A 46 -5.77 -8.31 12.09
N GLY A 47 -7.02 -8.57 12.49
CA GLY A 47 -8.20 -7.96 11.88
C GLY A 47 -8.29 -8.29 10.39
N GLU A 48 -8.49 -7.27 9.55
CA GLU A 48 -8.51 -7.41 8.09
C GLU A 48 -7.17 -7.02 7.42
N SER A 49 -6.10 -6.77 8.18
CA SER A 49 -4.85 -6.21 7.66
C SER A 49 -3.90 -7.27 7.13
N GLY A 50 -3.85 -7.43 5.80
CA GLY A 50 -2.87 -8.29 5.14
C GLY A 50 -1.42 -7.80 5.30
N LEU A 51 -1.19 -6.49 5.38
CA LEU A 51 0.11 -5.89 5.68
C LEU A 51 0.58 -6.33 7.07
N LEU A 52 -0.25 -6.08 8.08
CA LEU A 52 0.07 -6.40 9.47
C LEU A 52 0.37 -7.89 9.64
N THR A 53 -0.46 -8.76 9.05
CA THR A 53 -0.27 -10.21 9.10
C THR A 53 1.10 -10.61 8.56
N ARG A 54 1.44 -10.17 7.35
CA ARG A 54 2.70 -10.53 6.70
C ARG A 54 3.92 -9.99 7.42
N MET A 55 3.88 -8.75 7.90
CA MET A 55 5.01 -8.17 8.65
C MET A 55 5.20 -8.81 10.01
N MET A 56 4.10 -9.24 10.66
CA MET A 56 4.18 -9.85 11.99
C MET A 56 4.65 -11.29 11.99
N ILE A 57 4.43 -12.07 10.94
CA ILE A 57 4.88 -13.47 10.87
C ILE A 57 6.38 -13.61 11.18
N PRO A 58 7.32 -12.95 10.46
CA PRO A 58 8.73 -13.05 10.78
C PRO A 58 9.07 -12.50 12.18
N LEU A 59 8.45 -11.37 12.54
CA LEU A 59 8.75 -10.70 13.80
C LEU A 59 8.39 -11.57 15.02
N ILE A 60 7.18 -12.14 15.05
CA ILE A 60 6.77 -13.02 16.15
C ILE A 60 7.55 -14.35 16.18
N SER A 61 8.01 -14.82 15.00
CA SER A 61 8.89 -15.99 14.94
C SER A 61 10.26 -15.71 15.58
N MET A 62 10.76 -14.48 15.49
CA MET A 62 12.04 -14.09 16.08
C MET A 62 11.95 -13.79 17.58
N ILE A 63 10.91 -13.09 18.02
CA ILE A 63 10.79 -12.59 19.40
C ILE A 63 9.75 -13.34 20.24
N GLY A 64 8.99 -14.22 19.63
CA GLY A 64 7.89 -14.95 20.27
C GLY A 64 8.30 -16.26 20.93
N PRO A 65 7.33 -17.01 21.47
CA PRO A 65 7.55 -18.27 22.19
C PRO A 65 7.81 -19.48 21.27
N GLY A 66 8.02 -19.27 19.97
CA GLY A 66 8.25 -20.34 18.99
C GLY A 66 6.96 -20.99 18.44
N LYS A 67 5.80 -20.68 19.01
CA LYS A 67 4.50 -21.09 18.47
C LYS A 67 3.44 -20.03 18.77
N VAL A 68 2.86 -19.42 17.71
CA VAL A 68 1.83 -18.38 17.82
C VAL A 68 0.74 -18.62 16.78
N HIS A 69 -0.50 -18.59 17.21
CA HIS A 69 -1.67 -18.68 16.34
C HIS A 69 -2.04 -17.29 15.84
N ILE A 70 -2.17 -17.12 14.52
CA ILE A 70 -2.57 -15.86 13.90
C ILE A 70 -3.99 -16.01 13.37
N THR A 71 -4.86 -15.10 13.79
CA THR A 71 -6.24 -15.00 13.32
C THR A 71 -6.48 -13.71 12.54
N GLY A 72 -7.45 -13.76 11.65
CA GLY A 72 -7.92 -12.62 10.89
C GLY A 72 -9.42 -12.71 10.62
N GLU A 73 -9.98 -11.71 9.95
CA GLU A 73 -11.41 -11.68 9.67
C GLU A 73 -11.75 -11.21 8.25
N LYS A 74 -13.01 -11.42 7.86
CA LYS A 74 -13.63 -10.98 6.61
C LYS A 74 -12.78 -11.33 5.37
N THR A 75 -12.38 -10.31 4.57
CA THR A 75 -11.66 -10.54 3.31
C THR A 75 -10.30 -11.18 3.50
N LEU A 76 -9.64 -10.97 4.65
CA LEU A 76 -8.30 -11.50 4.90
C LEU A 76 -8.25 -13.03 4.95
N THR A 77 -9.30 -13.68 5.48
CA THR A 77 -9.35 -15.15 5.58
C THR A 77 -9.44 -15.86 4.23
N ARG A 78 -9.77 -15.13 3.17
CA ARG A 78 -9.86 -15.64 1.80
C ARG A 78 -8.68 -15.23 0.92
N ARG A 79 -7.74 -14.46 1.47
CA ARG A 79 -6.57 -13.96 0.73
C ARG A 79 -5.36 -14.83 0.98
N PRO A 80 -4.76 -15.40 -0.07
CA PRO A 80 -3.54 -16.18 0.09
C PRO A 80 -2.40 -15.30 0.58
N LEU A 81 -1.59 -15.84 1.47
CA LEU A 81 -0.31 -15.26 1.86
C LEU A 81 0.75 -15.72 0.85
N LYS A 82 0.66 -15.19 -0.38
CA LYS A 82 1.43 -15.63 -1.54
C LYS A 82 2.93 -15.75 -1.24
N GLY A 83 3.51 -16.93 -1.49
CA GLY A 83 4.91 -17.24 -1.26
C GLY A 83 5.36 -17.31 0.20
N ALA A 84 4.44 -17.08 1.17
CA ALA A 84 4.82 -17.01 2.58
C ALA A 84 5.38 -18.34 3.11
N LYS A 85 4.81 -19.46 2.70
CA LYS A 85 5.25 -20.81 3.11
C LYS A 85 6.68 -21.09 2.66
N GLU A 86 6.99 -20.77 1.41
CA GLU A 86 8.32 -20.95 0.84
C GLU A 86 9.35 -20.02 1.52
N ILE A 87 9.03 -18.72 1.58
CA ILE A 87 9.93 -17.73 2.17
C ILE A 87 10.22 -18.06 3.63
N MET A 88 9.20 -18.27 4.44
CA MET A 88 9.40 -18.56 5.87
C MET A 88 10.05 -19.92 6.10
N GLY A 89 9.74 -20.91 5.27
CA GLY A 89 10.40 -22.21 5.29
C GLY A 89 11.90 -22.13 5.03
N ALA A 90 12.34 -21.24 4.13
CA ALA A 90 13.77 -20.97 3.85
C ALA A 90 14.51 -20.40 5.08
N PHE A 91 13.79 -19.80 6.03
CA PHE A 91 14.31 -19.32 7.32
C PHE A 91 14.02 -20.27 8.49
N GLY A 92 13.54 -21.51 8.23
CA GLY A 92 13.28 -22.50 9.26
C GLY A 92 11.97 -22.33 10.02
N VAL A 93 11.04 -21.53 9.50
CA VAL A 93 9.75 -21.27 10.12
C VAL A 93 8.63 -21.99 9.38
N GLY A 94 7.86 -22.79 10.12
CA GLY A 94 6.66 -23.45 9.62
C GLY A 94 5.43 -22.55 9.68
N LEU A 95 4.61 -22.58 8.63
CA LEU A 95 3.29 -21.98 8.60
C LEU A 95 2.26 -23.09 8.43
N VAL A 96 1.48 -23.35 9.48
CA VAL A 96 0.51 -24.44 9.56
C VAL A 96 -0.90 -23.84 9.55
N PRO A 97 -1.64 -23.89 8.43
CA PRO A 97 -3.01 -23.40 8.38
C PRO A 97 -3.94 -24.31 9.21
N ASP A 98 -4.99 -23.74 9.80
CA ASP A 98 -5.99 -24.51 10.58
C ASP A 98 -6.82 -25.42 9.68
N GLU A 99 -7.07 -24.98 8.44
CA GLU A 99 -7.80 -25.74 7.43
C GLU A 99 -6.89 -26.01 6.23
N ALA A 100 -7.01 -27.21 5.68
CA ALA A 100 -6.32 -27.57 4.45
C ALA A 100 -7.01 -26.88 3.26
N HIS A 101 -6.22 -26.18 2.45
CA HIS A 101 -6.67 -25.62 1.18
C HIS A 101 -6.15 -26.46 0.01
N GLU A 102 -6.88 -26.45 -1.11
CA GLU A 102 -6.44 -27.14 -2.34
C GLU A 102 -5.18 -26.53 -2.95
N SER A 103 -4.89 -25.26 -2.62
CA SER A 103 -3.68 -24.55 -3.07
C SER A 103 -2.52 -24.79 -2.12
N GLU A 104 -1.29 -24.71 -2.63
CA GLU A 104 -0.06 -24.73 -1.81
C GLU A 104 0.13 -23.48 -0.94
N GLU A 105 -0.65 -22.42 -1.19
CA GLU A 105 -0.61 -21.18 -0.46
C GLU A 105 -1.27 -21.31 0.93
N VAL A 106 -0.80 -20.51 1.87
CA VAL A 106 -1.36 -20.48 3.22
C VAL A 106 -2.31 -19.31 3.43
N PHE A 107 -3.29 -19.51 4.29
CA PHE A 107 -4.32 -18.54 4.65
C PHE A 107 -4.38 -18.42 6.17
N VAL A 108 -4.94 -17.32 6.67
CA VAL A 108 -5.31 -17.21 8.08
C VAL A 108 -6.73 -17.76 8.27
N PRO A 109 -7.03 -18.45 9.42
CA PRO A 109 -6.17 -18.68 10.58
C PRO A 109 -5.03 -19.65 10.30
N LEU A 110 -3.88 -19.41 10.93
CA LEU A 110 -2.71 -20.29 10.82
C LEU A 110 -1.86 -20.24 12.11
N THR A 111 -1.07 -21.27 12.32
CA THR A 111 -0.07 -21.30 13.38
C THR A 111 1.32 -21.11 12.79
N VAL A 112 2.07 -20.15 13.34
CA VAL A 112 3.48 -19.90 13.04
C VAL A 112 4.32 -20.71 14.02
N GLU A 113 5.21 -21.58 13.52
CA GLU A 113 6.04 -22.49 14.34
C GLU A 113 7.51 -22.33 14.03
N GLY A 114 8.35 -22.24 15.04
CA GLY A 114 9.79 -22.11 14.92
C GLY A 114 10.30 -20.68 15.09
N CYS A 115 11.61 -20.52 14.90
CA CYS A 115 12.31 -19.26 15.01
C CYS A 115 13.02 -18.95 13.69
N VAL A 116 13.06 -17.68 13.31
CA VAL A 116 13.78 -17.23 12.10
C VAL A 116 15.28 -17.45 12.29
N ASN A 117 15.89 -18.20 11.38
CA ASN A 117 17.33 -18.47 11.35
C ASN A 117 18.05 -17.41 10.51
N ALA A 118 19.18 -16.92 11.02
CA ALA A 118 20.09 -16.07 10.25
C ALA A 118 20.85 -16.88 9.20
N GLY A 119 21.49 -16.21 8.24
CA GLY A 119 22.37 -16.83 7.26
C GLY A 119 22.16 -16.30 5.84
N LYS A 120 22.64 -17.07 4.85
CA LYS A 120 22.48 -16.72 3.43
C LYS A 120 21.30 -17.48 2.85
N THR A 121 20.38 -16.76 2.25
CA THR A 121 19.13 -17.33 1.74
C THR A 121 18.74 -16.63 0.43
N GLU A 122 18.19 -17.39 -0.50
CA GLU A 122 17.61 -16.89 -1.74
C GLU A 122 16.10 -17.13 -1.70
N VAL A 123 15.29 -16.09 -1.99
CA VAL A 123 13.84 -16.15 -1.98
C VAL A 123 13.22 -15.33 -3.12
N SER A 124 11.98 -15.65 -3.48
CA SER A 124 11.22 -14.88 -4.47
C SER A 124 10.61 -13.63 -3.86
N GLY A 125 10.79 -12.47 -4.54
CA GLY A 125 10.12 -11.20 -4.20
C GLY A 125 8.78 -10.99 -4.93
N SER A 126 8.37 -11.94 -5.77
CA SER A 126 7.15 -11.80 -6.61
C SER A 126 5.86 -11.67 -5.80
N GLY A 127 5.84 -12.15 -4.55
CA GLY A 127 4.73 -12.00 -3.60
C GLY A 127 4.53 -10.58 -3.07
N GLY A 128 5.51 -9.69 -3.25
CA GLY A 128 5.54 -8.30 -2.78
C GLY A 128 6.43 -8.09 -1.57
N SER A 129 6.52 -6.84 -1.12
CA SER A 129 7.50 -6.38 -0.11
C SER A 129 7.13 -6.71 1.35
N GLN A 130 5.87 -6.98 1.66
CA GLN A 130 5.37 -6.95 3.05
C GLN A 130 6.03 -8.00 3.98
N LEU A 131 6.17 -9.25 3.49
CA LEU A 131 6.81 -10.31 4.28
C LEU A 131 8.32 -10.05 4.42
N ILE A 132 8.95 -9.55 3.36
CA ILE A 132 10.37 -9.18 3.34
C ILE A 132 10.61 -8.01 4.33
N SER A 133 9.74 -7.00 4.35
CA SER A 133 9.78 -5.95 5.38
C SER A 133 9.71 -6.51 6.81
N GLY A 134 8.86 -7.52 7.02
CA GLY A 134 8.82 -8.25 8.30
C GLY A 134 10.14 -8.93 8.66
N LEU A 135 10.81 -9.56 7.68
CA LEU A 135 12.14 -10.16 7.86
C LEU A 135 13.21 -9.09 8.16
N LEU A 136 13.17 -7.95 7.46
CA LEU A 136 14.08 -6.81 7.73
C LEU A 136 13.92 -6.26 9.16
N MET A 137 12.70 -6.30 9.72
CA MET A 137 12.44 -5.92 11.11
C MET A 137 12.84 -7.00 12.12
N ALA A 138 12.80 -8.26 11.75
CA ALA A 138 13.05 -9.39 12.65
C ALA A 138 14.55 -9.74 12.74
N LEU A 139 15.23 -9.86 11.61
CA LEU A 139 16.59 -10.36 11.51
C LEU A 139 17.67 -9.53 12.25
N PRO A 140 17.52 -8.22 12.49
CA PRO A 140 18.44 -7.50 13.37
C PRO A 140 18.55 -8.05 14.80
N PHE A 141 17.54 -8.78 15.27
CA PHE A 141 17.57 -9.46 16.58
C PHE A 141 18.33 -10.79 16.56
N ALA A 142 18.59 -11.38 15.38
CA ALA A 142 19.38 -12.59 15.27
C ALA A 142 20.82 -12.37 15.77
N GLU A 143 21.50 -13.43 16.21
CA GLU A 143 22.90 -13.33 16.64
C GLU A 143 23.87 -13.13 15.48
N GLU A 144 23.59 -13.74 14.34
CA GLU A 144 24.42 -13.74 13.15
C GLU A 144 23.90 -12.82 12.05
N ASP A 145 24.80 -12.40 11.16
CA ASP A 145 24.48 -11.62 9.97
C ASP A 145 23.63 -12.44 8.99
N THR A 146 22.75 -11.76 8.27
CA THR A 146 21.92 -12.36 7.22
C THR A 146 22.12 -11.66 5.88
N VAL A 147 22.16 -12.45 4.81
CA VAL A 147 22.14 -11.97 3.42
C VAL A 147 20.96 -12.63 2.69
N ILE A 148 20.04 -11.83 2.19
CA ILE A 148 18.89 -12.31 1.42
C ILE A 148 19.09 -11.91 -0.04
N HIS A 149 19.20 -12.88 -0.93
CA HIS A 149 19.09 -12.63 -2.36
C HIS A 149 17.63 -12.75 -2.78
N LEU A 150 17.05 -11.62 -3.17
CA LEU A 150 15.64 -11.47 -3.52
C LEU A 150 15.49 -11.46 -5.04
N LYS A 151 14.95 -12.52 -5.62
CA LYS A 151 14.65 -12.62 -7.06
C LYS A 151 13.33 -11.96 -7.38
N ASP A 152 13.27 -11.28 -8.51
CA ASP A 152 12.03 -10.63 -9.02
C ASP A 152 11.34 -9.77 -7.95
N PRO A 153 12.04 -8.79 -7.34
CA PRO A 153 11.47 -7.95 -6.28
C PRO A 153 10.30 -7.13 -6.82
N LYS A 154 9.23 -7.03 -6.03
CA LYS A 154 8.07 -6.20 -6.33
C LYS A 154 7.77 -5.25 -5.17
N SER A 155 7.19 -4.10 -5.49
CA SER A 155 6.90 -3.05 -4.51
C SER A 155 8.18 -2.60 -3.76
N ILE A 156 9.27 -2.45 -4.51
CA ILE A 156 10.60 -2.06 -4.02
C ILE A 156 10.57 -0.78 -3.17
N PRO A 157 9.84 0.29 -3.54
CA PRO A 157 9.75 1.51 -2.75
C PRO A 157 9.41 1.26 -1.27
N TYR A 158 8.53 0.30 -1.00
CA TYR A 158 8.13 -0.02 0.38
C TYR A 158 9.20 -0.76 1.18
N LEU A 159 10.16 -1.44 0.50
CA LEU A 159 11.36 -1.96 1.18
C LEU A 159 12.26 -0.82 1.61
N PHE A 160 12.44 0.21 0.77
CA PHE A 160 13.22 1.40 1.11
C PHE A 160 12.57 2.18 2.27
N ILE A 161 11.24 2.36 2.29
CA ILE A 161 10.53 2.93 3.45
C ILE A 161 10.85 2.14 4.72
N THR A 162 10.81 0.80 4.64
CA THR A 162 11.15 -0.05 5.79
C THR A 162 12.60 0.17 6.23
N MET A 163 13.55 0.25 5.31
CA MET A 163 14.96 0.48 5.62
C MET A 163 15.19 1.87 6.23
N ASP A 164 14.51 2.91 5.74
CA ASP A 164 14.60 4.26 6.30
C ASP A 164 14.04 4.34 7.71
N VAL A 165 12.90 3.68 7.96
CA VAL A 165 12.36 3.58 9.33
C VAL A 165 13.32 2.81 10.24
N LEU A 166 13.88 1.68 9.80
CA LEU A 166 14.88 0.93 10.56
C LEU A 166 16.11 1.77 10.89
N LYS A 167 16.59 2.56 9.93
CA LYS A 167 17.71 3.48 10.12
C LYS A 167 17.39 4.54 11.17
N ALA A 168 16.18 5.10 11.18
CA ALA A 168 15.75 6.05 12.22
C ALA A 168 15.76 5.43 13.61
N PHE A 169 15.46 4.13 13.71
CA PHE A 169 15.55 3.36 14.96
C PHE A 169 16.96 2.77 15.23
N GLY A 170 17.99 3.26 14.53
CA GLY A 170 19.39 2.90 14.75
C GLY A 170 19.82 1.54 14.19
N VAL A 171 19.00 0.91 13.37
CA VAL A 171 19.28 -0.39 12.75
C VAL A 171 19.90 -0.20 11.37
N LYS A 172 20.97 -0.96 11.10
CA LYS A 172 21.71 -0.93 9.84
C LYS A 172 21.30 -2.08 8.94
N VAL A 173 20.64 -1.74 7.85
CA VAL A 173 20.29 -2.61 6.72
C VAL A 173 20.65 -1.86 5.45
N TRP A 174 21.19 -2.55 4.45
CA TRP A 174 21.47 -1.96 3.15
C TRP A 174 21.22 -2.99 2.06
N CYS A 175 21.19 -2.56 0.81
CA CYS A 175 20.98 -3.46 -0.32
C CYS A 175 21.87 -3.08 -1.51
N ASP A 176 22.12 -4.08 -2.33
CA ASP A 176 22.62 -3.94 -3.70
C ASP A 176 21.49 -4.33 -4.64
N MET A 177 21.25 -3.54 -5.68
CA MET A 177 20.22 -3.79 -6.68
C MET A 177 20.85 -4.33 -7.97
N GLU A 178 20.14 -5.24 -8.62
CA GLU A 178 20.59 -5.94 -9.82
C GLU A 178 19.52 -5.76 -10.91
N GLY A 179 19.97 -5.59 -12.14
CA GLY A 179 19.13 -5.47 -13.31
C GLY A 179 19.94 -5.65 -14.59
N ASP A 180 19.29 -5.56 -15.71
CA ASP A 180 19.92 -5.61 -17.01
C ASP A 180 20.54 -4.26 -17.40
N LYS A 181 20.88 -4.11 -18.68
CA LYS A 181 21.45 -2.87 -19.19
C LYS A 181 20.48 -1.69 -19.08
N GLU A 182 19.18 -1.94 -19.23
CA GLU A 182 18.12 -0.94 -19.13
C GLU A 182 18.03 -0.37 -17.69
N PHE A 183 18.06 -1.26 -16.68
CA PHE A 183 18.16 -0.85 -15.28
C PHE A 183 19.45 -0.05 -14.98
N ALA A 184 20.60 -0.47 -15.54
CA ALA A 184 21.86 0.23 -15.32
C ALA A 184 21.84 1.67 -15.86
N GLU A 185 21.08 1.94 -16.91
CA GLU A 185 20.92 3.26 -17.53
C GLU A 185 19.81 4.08 -16.86
N SER A 186 18.64 3.47 -16.59
CA SER A 186 17.43 4.14 -16.08
C SER A 186 17.42 4.33 -14.57
N GLN A 187 17.98 3.35 -13.82
CA GLN A 187 17.79 3.18 -12.37
C GLN A 187 16.30 3.08 -11.99
N ASP A 188 15.44 2.72 -12.94
CA ASP A 188 14.01 2.52 -12.69
C ASP A 188 13.78 1.20 -11.94
N TRP A 189 13.09 1.26 -10.85
CA TRP A 189 12.76 0.09 -10.03
C TRP A 189 11.93 -0.97 -10.77
N ASN A 190 11.24 -0.60 -11.84
CA ASN A 190 10.51 -1.54 -12.70
C ASN A 190 11.46 -2.47 -13.47
N ASP A 191 12.67 -2.02 -13.76
CA ASP A 191 13.71 -2.76 -14.49
C ASP A 191 14.62 -3.59 -13.55
N CYS A 192 14.41 -3.49 -12.23
CA CYS A 192 15.17 -4.24 -11.23
C CYS A 192 14.74 -5.73 -11.23
N THR A 193 15.68 -6.62 -11.49
CA THR A 193 15.43 -8.07 -11.55
C THR A 193 15.84 -8.82 -10.30
N GLY A 194 16.72 -8.23 -9.48
CA GLY A 194 17.22 -8.81 -8.24
C GLY A 194 17.64 -7.76 -7.22
N MET A 195 17.63 -8.15 -5.94
CA MET A 195 18.09 -7.30 -4.85
C MET A 195 18.77 -8.15 -3.79
N THR A 196 19.98 -7.81 -3.40
CA THR A 196 20.69 -8.44 -2.30
C THR A 196 20.58 -7.57 -1.06
N LEU A 197 19.85 -8.04 -0.04
CA LEU A 197 19.65 -7.36 1.23
C LEU A 197 20.66 -7.85 2.26
N HIS A 198 21.32 -6.93 2.94
CA HIS A 198 22.32 -7.20 3.97
C HIS A 198 21.83 -6.72 5.33
N ILE A 199 21.70 -7.62 6.29
CA ILE A 199 21.21 -7.36 7.62
C ILE A 199 22.27 -7.79 8.64
N LYS A 200 22.77 -6.85 9.44
CA LYS A 200 23.64 -7.16 10.57
C LYS A 200 22.82 -7.77 11.70
N GLY A 201 23.32 -8.84 12.30
CA GLY A 201 22.78 -9.43 13.52
C GLY A 201 23.22 -8.68 14.78
N GLY A 202 22.67 -9.06 15.92
CA GLY A 202 23.02 -8.52 17.23
C GLY A 202 22.72 -7.05 17.44
N GLN A 203 21.85 -6.45 16.62
CA GLN A 203 21.53 -5.04 16.70
C GLN A 203 20.48 -4.75 17.78
N LYS A 204 20.47 -3.51 18.25
CA LYS A 204 19.48 -3.02 19.20
C LYS A 204 18.76 -1.83 18.59
N TYR A 205 17.43 -1.86 18.68
CA TYR A 205 16.60 -0.72 18.33
C TYR A 205 16.75 0.36 19.39
N VAL A 206 16.91 1.60 18.97
CA VAL A 206 16.91 2.78 19.82
C VAL A 206 15.61 3.55 19.66
N ALA A 207 15.19 4.27 20.68
CA ALA A 207 14.01 5.12 20.60
C ALA A 207 14.21 6.21 19.54
N ALA A 208 13.17 6.48 18.78
CA ALA A 208 13.15 7.53 17.76
C ALA A 208 11.87 8.36 17.87
N GLU A 209 11.96 9.60 17.42
CA GLU A 209 10.83 10.49 17.16
C GLU A 209 10.68 10.63 15.65
N MET A 210 9.47 10.41 15.16
CA MET A 210 9.18 10.43 13.73
C MET A 210 7.86 11.15 13.47
N ASP A 211 7.85 12.00 12.46
CA ASP A 211 6.64 12.49 11.83
C ASP A 211 6.18 11.49 10.77
N ILE A 212 4.94 11.06 10.86
CA ILE A 212 4.35 10.21 9.82
C ILE A 212 3.85 11.12 8.70
N GLU A 213 4.36 10.90 7.52
CA GLU A 213 3.95 11.63 6.32
C GLU A 213 2.51 11.33 5.90
N GLY A 214 1.92 12.21 5.09
CA GLY A 214 0.60 12.00 4.50
C GLY A 214 0.58 10.79 3.55
N ASP A 215 -0.56 10.15 3.44
CA ASP A 215 -0.77 8.97 2.61
C ASP A 215 -1.11 9.36 1.17
N TRP A 216 -0.16 9.15 0.25
CA TRP A 216 -0.32 9.42 -1.17
C TRP A 216 -1.42 8.58 -1.82
N SER A 217 -1.63 7.37 -1.32
CA SER A 217 -2.67 6.48 -1.79
C SER A 217 -4.08 7.04 -1.54
N SER A 218 -4.29 7.58 -0.36
CA SER A 218 -5.55 8.27 0.00
C SER A 218 -5.69 9.60 -0.72
N ALA A 219 -4.60 10.37 -0.80
CA ALA A 219 -4.57 11.69 -1.46
C ALA A 219 -4.90 11.62 -2.94
N SER A 220 -4.49 10.55 -3.63
CA SER A 220 -4.71 10.35 -5.07
C SER A 220 -6.18 10.51 -5.49
N ASN A 221 -7.12 10.09 -4.63
CA ASN A 221 -8.55 10.21 -4.91
C ASN A 221 -8.99 11.67 -4.98
N PHE A 222 -8.47 12.51 -4.11
CA PHE A 222 -8.75 13.96 -4.08
C PHE A 222 -8.05 14.69 -5.22
N LEU A 223 -6.82 14.29 -5.54
CA LEU A 223 -6.06 14.88 -6.66
C LEU A 223 -6.77 14.61 -7.99
N VAL A 224 -7.24 13.38 -8.22
CA VAL A 224 -8.02 13.03 -9.42
C VAL A 224 -9.36 13.78 -9.43
N ALA A 225 -10.06 13.88 -8.30
CA ALA A 225 -11.29 14.65 -8.21
C ALA A 225 -11.06 16.12 -8.58
N GLY A 226 -9.98 16.75 -8.09
CA GLY A 226 -9.60 18.12 -8.43
C GLY A 226 -9.27 18.28 -9.91
N ALA A 227 -8.43 17.40 -10.46
CA ALA A 227 -7.98 17.45 -11.85
C ALA A 227 -9.13 17.32 -12.86
N VAL A 228 -10.15 16.52 -12.56
CA VAL A 228 -11.29 16.28 -13.46
C VAL A 228 -12.42 17.26 -13.22
N PHE A 229 -12.79 17.54 -11.97
CA PHE A 229 -14.08 18.17 -11.67
C PHE A 229 -13.99 19.60 -11.13
N GLY A 230 -12.84 20.01 -10.53
CA GLY A 230 -12.79 21.33 -9.91
C GLY A 230 -11.40 21.74 -9.48
N ARG A 231 -11.26 22.05 -8.19
CA ARG A 231 -9.99 22.41 -7.53
C ARG A 231 -9.89 21.72 -6.18
N VAL A 232 -8.70 21.25 -5.86
CA VAL A 232 -8.38 20.69 -4.54
C VAL A 232 -7.01 21.20 -4.10
N ASP A 233 -6.91 21.58 -2.83
CA ASP A 233 -5.67 21.99 -2.17
C ASP A 233 -5.40 20.98 -1.04
N LEU A 234 -4.27 20.27 -1.09
CA LEU A 234 -3.88 19.25 -0.13
C LEU A 234 -2.65 19.68 0.66
N LYS A 235 -2.65 19.34 1.95
CA LYS A 235 -1.56 19.63 2.89
C LYS A 235 -1.02 18.36 3.53
N GLY A 236 0.24 18.43 3.95
CA GLY A 236 0.86 17.34 4.73
C GLY A 236 1.36 16.16 3.90
N LEU A 237 1.46 16.32 2.58
CA LEU A 237 2.12 15.38 1.68
C LEU A 237 3.58 15.76 1.50
N ASP A 238 4.49 14.78 1.45
CA ASP A 238 5.91 15.00 1.16
C ASP A 238 6.19 14.54 -0.28
N THR A 239 6.62 15.44 -1.15
CA THR A 239 6.95 15.14 -2.55
C THR A 239 8.29 14.41 -2.72
N ARG A 240 9.05 14.22 -1.63
CA ARG A 240 10.23 13.33 -1.58
C ARG A 240 9.91 11.97 -0.98
N SER A 241 8.63 11.69 -0.74
CA SER A 241 8.19 10.42 -0.21
C SER A 241 8.64 9.24 -1.06
N LEU A 242 9.02 8.16 -0.42
CA LEU A 242 9.28 6.88 -1.07
C LEU A 242 8.00 6.05 -1.29
N GLN A 243 6.81 6.58 -0.96
CA GLN A 243 5.56 5.89 -1.27
C GLN A 243 5.42 5.75 -2.80
N ALA A 244 5.24 4.52 -3.29
CA ALA A 244 5.09 4.29 -4.73
C ALA A 244 3.89 5.05 -5.33
N ASP A 245 2.87 5.32 -4.51
CA ASP A 245 1.66 6.03 -4.91
C ASP A 245 1.89 7.54 -5.13
N LEU A 246 3.09 8.07 -4.82
CA LEU A 246 3.54 9.39 -5.29
C LEU A 246 3.51 9.49 -6.82
N SER A 247 3.62 8.36 -7.54
CA SER A 247 3.50 8.29 -9.02
C SER A 247 2.20 8.92 -9.55
N ILE A 248 1.19 9.14 -8.70
CA ILE A 248 -0.02 9.89 -9.10
C ILE A 248 0.31 11.28 -9.62
N MET A 249 1.38 11.93 -9.13
CA MET A 249 1.81 13.24 -9.60
C MET A 249 2.27 13.18 -11.06
N ASP A 250 3.11 12.20 -11.39
CA ASP A 250 3.63 11.99 -12.74
C ASP A 250 2.50 11.62 -13.71
N ILE A 251 1.59 10.73 -13.27
CA ILE A 251 0.42 10.32 -14.06
C ILE A 251 -0.49 11.52 -14.36
N LEU A 252 -0.72 12.39 -13.37
CA LEU A 252 -1.53 13.59 -13.57
C LEU A 252 -0.85 14.59 -14.48
N MET A 253 0.47 14.76 -14.39
CA MET A 253 1.25 15.62 -15.27
C MET A 253 1.23 15.10 -16.71
N GLU A 254 1.41 13.78 -16.92
CA GLU A 254 1.32 13.16 -18.24
C GLU A 254 -0.08 13.30 -18.84
N ALA A 255 -1.12 13.17 -18.02
CA ALA A 255 -2.49 13.43 -18.43
C ALA A 255 -2.78 14.91 -18.75
N GLY A 256 -1.86 15.83 -18.42
CA GLY A 256 -2.01 17.26 -18.66
C GLY A 256 -2.78 18.01 -17.57
N ALA A 257 -2.83 17.47 -16.35
CA ALA A 257 -3.46 18.15 -15.22
C ALA A 257 -2.71 19.44 -14.84
N SER A 258 -3.46 20.43 -14.38
CA SER A 258 -2.87 21.66 -13.83
C SER A 258 -2.51 21.43 -12.36
N LEU A 259 -1.23 21.22 -12.11
CA LEU A 259 -0.65 20.92 -10.81
C LEU A 259 0.35 22.02 -10.44
N SER A 260 0.37 22.40 -9.17
CA SER A 260 1.43 23.24 -8.59
C SER A 260 1.67 22.88 -7.13
N GLN A 261 2.91 23.06 -6.69
CA GLN A 261 3.29 22.98 -5.29
C GLN A 261 3.67 24.38 -4.82
N LEU A 262 3.14 24.83 -3.69
CA LEU A 262 3.52 26.08 -3.07
C LEU A 262 4.65 25.83 -2.05
N GLY A 263 5.68 26.68 -2.11
CA GLY A 263 6.87 26.57 -1.28
C GLY A 263 7.99 25.87 -2.02
N ASP A 264 8.64 26.58 -2.95
CA ASP A 264 9.63 26.06 -3.90
C ASP A 264 10.77 25.22 -3.28
N ASP A 265 11.06 25.41 -1.99
CA ASP A 265 12.10 24.67 -1.26
C ASP A 265 11.54 23.75 -0.15
N ASP A 266 10.23 23.74 0.09
CA ASP A 266 9.61 22.89 1.11
C ASP A 266 8.91 21.67 0.46
N PRO A 267 9.47 20.45 0.59
CA PRO A 267 8.88 19.24 0.03
C PRO A 267 7.53 18.89 0.65
N LYS A 268 7.18 19.48 1.80
CA LYS A 268 5.88 19.38 2.46
C LYS A 268 4.96 20.57 2.13
N GLY A 269 5.27 21.34 1.08
CA GLY A 269 4.45 22.42 0.60
C GLY A 269 3.06 21.97 0.15
N ASP A 270 2.12 22.90 0.16
CA ASP A 270 0.74 22.64 -0.25
C ASP A 270 0.67 22.25 -1.73
N ILE A 271 -0.02 21.16 -2.04
CA ILE A 271 -0.23 20.68 -3.41
C ILE A 271 -1.58 21.20 -3.89
N HIS A 272 -1.55 21.92 -5.00
CA HIS A 272 -2.73 22.43 -5.67
C HIS A 272 -2.96 21.68 -6.96
N VAL A 273 -4.17 21.21 -7.16
CA VAL A 273 -4.62 20.63 -8.42
C VAL A 273 -5.92 21.29 -8.84
N GLN A 274 -6.03 21.62 -10.11
CA GLN A 274 -7.28 22.15 -10.66
C GLN A 274 -7.61 21.55 -12.01
N ARG A 275 -8.89 21.60 -12.34
CA ARG A 275 -9.44 21.09 -13.58
C ARG A 275 -8.69 21.63 -14.79
N ALA A 276 -8.32 20.70 -15.69
CA ALA A 276 -7.68 20.98 -16.97
C ALA A 276 -8.24 20.06 -18.06
N PRO A 277 -8.03 20.36 -19.36
CA PRO A 277 -8.26 19.38 -20.42
C PRO A 277 -7.28 18.21 -20.27
N LEU A 278 -7.82 17.01 -20.02
CA LEU A 278 -7.00 15.83 -19.80
C LEU A 278 -6.92 14.97 -21.05
N SER A 279 -5.73 14.44 -21.33
CA SER A 279 -5.41 13.52 -22.43
C SER A 279 -5.10 12.13 -21.90
N ALA A 280 -5.26 11.13 -22.78
CA ALA A 280 -4.89 9.75 -22.46
C ALA A 280 -3.41 9.62 -22.12
N PHE A 281 -3.10 8.67 -21.25
CA PHE A 281 -1.76 8.39 -20.72
C PHE A 281 -1.43 6.90 -20.77
N GLU A 282 -0.15 6.54 -20.66
CA GLU A 282 0.30 5.16 -20.54
C GLU A 282 1.21 5.04 -19.30
N VAL A 283 0.90 4.15 -18.36
CA VAL A 283 1.64 3.97 -17.10
C VAL A 283 1.82 2.50 -16.76
N ASP A 284 2.94 2.16 -16.15
CA ASP A 284 3.15 0.90 -15.44
C ASP A 284 2.85 1.07 -13.95
N ALA A 285 1.77 0.42 -13.47
CA ALA A 285 1.34 0.44 -12.08
C ALA A 285 1.78 -0.79 -11.26
N ASN A 286 2.80 -1.54 -11.72
CA ASN A 286 3.31 -2.72 -11.02
C ASN A 286 3.77 -2.40 -9.59
N ASN A 287 4.41 -1.25 -9.36
CA ASN A 287 4.87 -0.81 -8.04
C ASN A 287 3.80 -0.04 -7.25
N CYS A 288 2.78 0.53 -7.91
CA CYS A 288 1.69 1.29 -7.27
C CYS A 288 0.28 0.71 -7.55
N PRO A 289 0.04 -0.60 -7.34
CA PRO A 289 -1.23 -1.27 -7.69
C PRO A 289 -2.45 -0.70 -6.94
N ASP A 290 -2.22 0.08 -5.91
CA ASP A 290 -3.25 0.69 -5.10
C ASP A 290 -3.83 1.97 -5.74
N LEU A 291 -3.11 2.58 -6.68
CA LEU A 291 -3.62 3.66 -7.52
C LEU A 291 -4.57 3.17 -8.62
N PHE A 292 -4.55 1.89 -8.96
CA PHE A 292 -5.22 1.37 -10.16
C PHE A 292 -6.71 1.74 -10.24
N PRO A 293 -7.53 1.63 -9.18
CA PRO A 293 -8.94 2.03 -9.23
C PRO A 293 -9.12 3.49 -9.60
N ILE A 294 -8.39 4.38 -8.94
CA ILE A 294 -8.58 5.83 -9.15
C ILE A 294 -8.00 6.34 -10.47
N ILE A 295 -6.86 5.80 -10.93
CA ILE A 295 -6.33 6.17 -12.25
C ILE A 295 -7.16 5.58 -13.40
N SER A 296 -7.91 4.51 -13.16
CA SER A 296 -8.91 4.01 -14.12
C SER A 296 -10.09 4.97 -14.24
N VAL A 297 -10.52 5.59 -13.16
CA VAL A 297 -11.52 6.68 -13.19
C VAL A 297 -10.95 7.91 -13.90
N LEU A 298 -9.70 8.31 -13.60
CA LEU A 298 -9.01 9.39 -14.33
C LEU A 298 -9.02 9.11 -15.84
N ALA A 299 -8.61 7.91 -16.26
CA ALA A 299 -8.56 7.49 -17.66
C ALA A 299 -9.94 7.60 -18.34
N ALA A 300 -11.02 7.31 -17.63
CA ALA A 300 -12.38 7.47 -18.17
C ALA A 300 -12.73 8.91 -18.53
N PHE A 301 -12.07 9.90 -17.91
CA PHE A 301 -12.24 11.35 -18.17
C PHE A 301 -11.09 11.97 -18.99
N CYS A 302 -10.10 11.19 -19.40
CA CYS A 302 -9.05 11.63 -20.33
C CYS A 302 -9.51 11.43 -21.78
N GLN A 303 -9.17 12.38 -22.67
CA GLN A 303 -9.50 12.26 -24.08
C GLN A 303 -8.56 11.28 -24.78
N GLY A 304 -9.08 10.18 -25.32
CA GLY A 304 -8.31 9.16 -26.04
C GLY A 304 -8.30 7.81 -25.36
N THR A 305 -7.26 7.01 -25.63
CA THR A 305 -7.14 5.63 -25.10
C THR A 305 -5.94 5.53 -24.18
N SER A 306 -6.21 5.42 -22.88
CA SER A 306 -5.19 5.19 -21.86
C SER A 306 -4.87 3.71 -21.71
N LYS A 307 -3.62 3.40 -21.31
CA LYS A 307 -3.15 2.04 -21.05
C LYS A 307 -2.48 1.99 -19.68
N ILE A 308 -2.93 1.07 -18.81
CA ILE A 308 -2.43 0.91 -17.45
C ILE A 308 -1.90 -0.52 -17.32
N GLY A 309 -0.58 -0.67 -17.17
CA GLY A 309 0.11 -1.94 -16.95
C GLY A 309 0.03 -2.40 -15.49
N GLY A 310 0.31 -3.69 -15.23
CA GLY A 310 0.33 -4.26 -13.88
C GLY A 310 -0.99 -4.90 -13.43
N VAL A 311 -1.88 -5.28 -14.36
CA VAL A 311 -3.16 -5.96 -14.04
C VAL A 311 -2.94 -7.25 -13.25
N GLY A 312 -1.88 -8.01 -13.55
CA GLY A 312 -1.54 -9.25 -12.85
C GLY A 312 -1.30 -9.08 -11.36
N ARG A 313 -0.95 -7.86 -10.90
CA ARG A 313 -0.79 -7.52 -9.47
C ARG A 313 -2.12 -7.42 -8.70
N LEU A 314 -3.24 -7.36 -9.40
CA LEU A 314 -4.54 -7.04 -8.83
C LEU A 314 -5.35 -8.26 -8.39
N ALA A 315 -5.01 -9.46 -8.87
CA ALA A 315 -5.79 -10.68 -8.64
C ALA A 315 -5.93 -11.12 -7.17
N ASN A 316 -4.95 -10.80 -6.32
CA ASN A 316 -4.89 -11.23 -4.92
C ASN A 316 -4.97 -10.06 -3.92
N LYS A 317 -5.69 -9.00 -4.28
CA LYS A 317 -5.99 -7.88 -3.38
C LYS A 317 -7.23 -8.20 -2.52
N GLU A 318 -7.95 -7.21 -2.02
CA GLU A 318 -9.20 -7.37 -1.27
C GLU A 318 -10.29 -8.08 -2.10
N SER A 319 -10.20 -7.92 -3.44
CA SER A 319 -10.98 -8.56 -4.48
C SER A 319 -10.06 -8.97 -5.63
N ASP A 320 -10.56 -9.66 -6.66
CA ASP A 320 -9.95 -9.60 -8.00
C ASP A 320 -10.19 -8.18 -8.53
N ARG A 321 -9.31 -7.27 -8.11
CA ARG A 321 -9.46 -5.83 -8.36
C ARG A 321 -9.43 -5.51 -9.85
N GLY A 322 -8.65 -6.25 -10.64
CA GLY A 322 -8.59 -6.06 -12.10
C GLY A 322 -9.94 -6.30 -12.76
N LYS A 323 -10.59 -7.39 -12.40
CA LYS A 323 -11.94 -7.70 -12.85
C LYS A 323 -12.97 -6.70 -12.31
N ALA A 324 -12.90 -6.37 -11.03
CA ALA A 324 -13.82 -5.42 -10.39
C ALA A 324 -13.79 -4.04 -11.07
N ILE A 325 -12.59 -3.52 -11.41
CA ILE A 325 -12.42 -2.26 -12.13
C ILE A 325 -13.00 -2.36 -13.54
N LEU A 326 -12.71 -3.44 -14.26
CA LEU A 326 -13.24 -3.63 -15.61
C LEU A 326 -14.78 -3.65 -15.59
N ASP A 327 -15.38 -4.44 -14.71
CA ASP A 327 -16.84 -4.53 -14.56
C ASP A 327 -17.45 -3.17 -14.20
N MET A 328 -16.83 -2.42 -13.29
CA MET A 328 -17.22 -1.06 -12.91
C MET A 328 -17.23 -0.12 -14.12
N LEU A 329 -16.14 -0.09 -14.91
CA LEU A 329 -16.02 0.78 -16.08
C LEU A 329 -17.06 0.45 -17.15
N LEU A 330 -17.24 -0.85 -17.45
CA LEU A 330 -18.24 -1.31 -18.43
C LEU A 330 -19.66 -0.96 -17.99
N GLN A 331 -19.99 -1.13 -16.72
CA GLN A 331 -21.27 -0.75 -16.15
C GLN A 331 -21.51 0.76 -16.24
N MET A 332 -20.47 1.58 -16.04
CA MET A 332 -20.50 3.05 -16.23
C MET A 332 -20.64 3.48 -17.68
N GLY A 333 -20.59 2.53 -18.63
CA GLY A 333 -20.66 2.81 -20.07
C GLY A 333 -19.34 3.25 -20.67
N VAL A 334 -18.22 3.03 -19.97
CA VAL A 334 -16.86 3.26 -20.48
C VAL A 334 -16.40 2.02 -21.23
N LYS A 335 -15.84 2.18 -22.43
CA LYS A 335 -15.24 1.08 -23.15
C LYS A 335 -13.89 0.76 -22.56
N ALA A 336 -13.74 -0.44 -22.01
CA ALA A 336 -12.52 -0.93 -21.42
C ALA A 336 -12.32 -2.42 -21.71
N LYS A 337 -11.07 -2.87 -21.69
CA LYS A 337 -10.71 -4.29 -21.81
C LYS A 337 -9.37 -4.55 -21.13
N ILE A 338 -9.15 -5.80 -20.71
CA ILE A 338 -7.84 -6.30 -20.31
C ILE A 338 -7.22 -7.02 -21.51
N SER A 339 -5.96 -6.71 -21.80
CA SER A 339 -5.17 -7.33 -22.86
C SER A 339 -3.76 -7.60 -22.37
N GLY A 340 -3.42 -8.86 -22.14
CA GLY A 340 -2.21 -9.25 -21.42
C GLY A 340 -2.22 -8.66 -20.02
N ASP A 341 -1.13 -8.01 -19.63
CA ASP A 341 -0.99 -7.34 -18.33
C ASP A 341 -1.47 -5.87 -18.32
N LYS A 342 -2.15 -5.41 -19.37
CA LYS A 342 -2.61 -4.02 -19.50
C LYS A 342 -4.13 -3.92 -19.49
N MET A 343 -4.66 -2.92 -18.77
CA MET A 343 -6.03 -2.44 -18.91
C MET A 343 -6.04 -1.27 -19.90
N ILE A 344 -6.89 -1.38 -20.93
CA ILE A 344 -7.02 -0.39 -22.01
C ILE A 344 -8.39 0.27 -21.84
N ILE A 345 -8.41 1.61 -21.70
CA ILE A 345 -9.62 2.39 -21.40
C ILE A 345 -9.78 3.50 -22.43
N GLU A 346 -10.92 3.52 -23.13
CA GLU A 346 -11.31 4.60 -24.05
C GLU A 346 -12.07 5.67 -23.26
N GLY A 347 -11.40 6.80 -23.00
CA GLY A 347 -11.95 7.90 -22.22
C GLY A 347 -12.44 9.06 -23.08
N HIS A 348 -13.30 9.88 -22.47
CA HIS A 348 -13.81 11.13 -23.04
C HIS A 348 -13.75 12.23 -22.00
N SER A 349 -13.27 13.40 -22.37
CA SER A 349 -13.18 14.54 -21.45
C SER A 349 -14.54 14.88 -20.82
N LEU A 350 -14.53 15.42 -19.60
CA LEU A 350 -15.77 15.86 -18.93
C LEU A 350 -16.57 16.85 -19.82
N ALA A 351 -15.89 17.76 -20.50
CA ALA A 351 -16.53 18.71 -21.40
C ALA A 351 -17.23 18.01 -22.58
N GLN A 352 -16.61 16.99 -23.18
CA GLN A 352 -17.22 16.21 -24.24
C GLN A 352 -18.43 15.40 -23.74
N ARG A 353 -18.32 14.81 -22.53
CA ARG A 353 -19.43 14.10 -21.90
C ARG A 353 -20.62 15.02 -21.66
N GLN A 354 -20.38 16.21 -21.13
CA GLN A 354 -21.42 17.24 -20.92
C GLN A 354 -22.05 17.69 -22.23
N LEU A 355 -21.24 17.93 -23.27
CA LEU A 355 -21.73 18.36 -24.58
C LEU A 355 -22.61 17.29 -25.27
N THR A 356 -22.23 16.02 -25.12
CA THR A 356 -22.94 14.89 -25.74
C THR A 356 -24.05 14.31 -24.90
N GLY A 357 -24.18 14.71 -23.64
CA GLY A 357 -25.08 14.13 -22.64
C GLY A 357 -24.71 12.70 -22.22
N LYS A 358 -23.49 12.22 -22.59
CA LYS A 358 -23.03 10.86 -22.29
C LYS A 358 -22.16 10.86 -21.02
N MET A 359 -22.76 11.21 -19.89
CA MET A 359 -22.11 11.09 -18.58
C MET A 359 -21.84 9.64 -18.21
N LEU A 360 -21.08 9.37 -17.15
CA LEU A 360 -20.99 8.01 -16.59
C LEU A 360 -22.38 7.59 -16.08
N ARG A 361 -22.71 6.31 -16.22
CA ARG A 361 -23.98 5.79 -15.71
C ARG A 361 -23.90 5.65 -14.19
N GLY A 362 -24.85 6.24 -13.48
CA GLY A 362 -25.05 5.97 -12.06
C GLY A 362 -25.78 4.64 -11.82
N GLY A 363 -26.29 4.43 -10.60
CA GLY A 363 -27.01 3.21 -10.21
C GLY A 363 -26.30 2.43 -9.10
N SER A 364 -26.62 1.15 -8.94
CA SER A 364 -26.06 0.31 -7.88
C SER A 364 -24.78 -0.36 -8.33
N TYR A 365 -23.72 -0.21 -7.51
CA TYR A 365 -22.39 -0.77 -7.75
C TYR A 365 -21.94 -1.59 -6.56
N THR A 366 -21.14 -2.63 -6.83
CA THR A 366 -20.48 -3.39 -5.77
C THR A 366 -19.07 -2.86 -5.51
N SER A 367 -18.75 -2.66 -4.23
CA SER A 367 -17.40 -2.36 -3.77
C SER A 367 -16.50 -3.60 -3.75
N ASN A 368 -17.09 -4.81 -3.79
CA ASN A 368 -16.41 -6.07 -3.52
C ASN A 368 -15.66 -6.06 -2.17
N HIS A 369 -16.17 -5.33 -1.18
CA HIS A 369 -15.53 -5.09 0.12
C HIS A 369 -14.12 -4.47 0.02
N ASP A 370 -13.82 -3.80 -1.09
CA ASP A 370 -12.55 -3.13 -1.36
C ASP A 370 -12.70 -1.61 -1.17
N HIS A 371 -12.03 -1.08 -0.16
CA HIS A 371 -12.06 0.34 0.21
C HIS A 371 -11.62 1.26 -0.93
N ARG A 372 -10.70 0.81 -1.80
CA ARG A 372 -10.23 1.60 -2.94
C ARG A 372 -11.27 1.68 -4.05
N MET A 373 -12.07 0.62 -4.22
CA MET A 373 -13.22 0.66 -5.14
C MET A 373 -14.28 1.65 -4.63
N VAL A 374 -14.55 1.69 -3.32
CA VAL A 374 -15.48 2.67 -2.73
C VAL A 374 -15.03 4.09 -3.04
N MET A 375 -13.76 4.42 -2.78
CA MET A 375 -13.22 5.76 -3.00
C MET A 375 -13.28 6.15 -4.49
N ALA A 376 -12.86 5.25 -5.38
CA ALA A 376 -12.92 5.48 -6.82
C ALA A 376 -14.35 5.67 -7.34
N LEU A 377 -15.32 4.87 -6.86
CA LEU A 377 -16.74 5.01 -7.17
C LEU A 377 -17.29 6.37 -6.74
N LYS A 378 -16.89 6.86 -5.56
CA LYS A 378 -17.33 8.18 -5.07
C LYS A 378 -16.74 9.33 -5.89
N VAL A 379 -15.51 9.20 -6.38
CA VAL A 379 -14.94 10.17 -7.32
C VAL A 379 -15.66 10.11 -8.67
N ALA A 380 -15.92 8.90 -9.20
CA ALA A 380 -16.64 8.72 -10.45
C ALA A 380 -18.07 9.28 -10.42
N GLU A 381 -18.74 9.22 -9.25
CA GLU A 381 -20.10 9.77 -9.05
C GLU A 381 -20.19 11.25 -9.40
N LEU A 382 -19.11 12.04 -9.23
CA LEU A 382 -19.08 13.47 -9.59
C LEU A 382 -19.32 13.71 -11.09
N GLY A 383 -19.06 12.70 -11.92
CA GLY A 383 -19.27 12.75 -13.36
C GLY A 383 -20.35 11.77 -13.85
N ALA A 384 -21.21 11.30 -12.99
CA ALA A 384 -22.30 10.39 -13.33
C ALA A 384 -23.61 11.15 -13.66
N ASP A 385 -24.51 10.50 -14.41
CA ASP A 385 -25.85 11.02 -14.76
C ASP A 385 -26.85 10.90 -13.61
N SER A 386 -26.57 10.05 -12.64
CA SER A 386 -27.40 9.78 -11.48
C SER A 386 -26.56 9.26 -10.32
N PRO A 387 -27.06 9.28 -9.06
CA PRO A 387 -26.31 8.85 -7.90
C PRO A 387 -25.76 7.42 -8.03
N ILE A 388 -24.57 7.19 -7.47
CA ILE A 388 -23.95 5.87 -7.33
C ILE A 388 -24.23 5.34 -5.92
N VAL A 389 -24.99 4.25 -5.87
CA VAL A 389 -25.27 3.52 -4.62
C VAL A 389 -24.30 2.36 -4.49
N ILE A 390 -23.52 2.34 -3.42
CA ILE A 390 -22.49 1.33 -3.16
C ILE A 390 -23.00 0.36 -2.09
N ASP A 391 -22.85 -0.94 -2.31
CA ASP A 391 -23.34 -2.02 -1.44
C ASP A 391 -22.70 -2.04 -0.03
N ASP A 392 -21.40 -1.78 0.06
CA ASP A 392 -20.65 -1.72 1.32
C ASP A 392 -19.69 -0.52 1.30
N THR A 393 -20.05 0.52 2.03
CA THR A 393 -19.22 1.71 2.22
C THR A 393 -18.35 1.64 3.48
N ASP A 394 -18.67 0.76 4.43
CA ASP A 394 -17.99 0.68 5.72
C ASP A 394 -16.57 0.14 5.57
N CYS A 395 -16.32 -0.62 4.52
CA CYS A 395 -14.99 -1.14 4.24
C CYS A 395 -13.93 -0.04 4.01
N VAL A 396 -14.33 1.21 3.72
CA VAL A 396 -13.40 2.34 3.60
C VAL A 396 -12.69 2.65 4.92
N THR A 397 -13.31 2.32 6.04
CA THR A 397 -12.74 2.55 7.38
C THR A 397 -11.45 1.76 7.65
N LYS A 398 -11.15 0.74 6.84
CA LYS A 398 -9.91 -0.04 6.92
C LYS A 398 -8.65 0.82 6.71
N SER A 399 -8.73 1.82 5.83
CA SER A 399 -7.58 2.66 5.47
C SER A 399 -7.85 4.15 5.62
N PHE A 400 -9.10 4.59 5.46
CA PHE A 400 -9.45 6.01 5.48
C PHE A 400 -10.78 6.26 6.22
N PRO A 401 -10.81 6.15 7.56
CA PRO A 401 -12.05 6.27 8.34
C PRO A 401 -12.82 7.59 8.15
N THR A 402 -12.11 8.69 7.83
CA THR A 402 -12.68 10.02 7.65
C THR A 402 -12.95 10.38 6.18
N PHE A 403 -12.84 9.44 5.25
CA PHE A 403 -12.96 9.70 3.82
C PHE A 403 -14.25 10.44 3.46
N PHE A 404 -15.40 9.93 3.84
CA PHE A 404 -16.70 10.55 3.51
C PHE A 404 -16.87 11.94 4.09
N GLU A 405 -16.38 12.16 5.33
CA GLU A 405 -16.40 13.48 5.97
C GLU A 405 -15.58 14.51 5.17
N LEU A 406 -14.35 14.13 4.81
CA LEU A 406 -13.44 15.02 4.07
C LEU A 406 -13.91 15.22 2.63
N PHE A 407 -14.36 14.15 1.97
CA PHE A 407 -14.87 14.24 0.60
C PHE A 407 -16.11 15.12 0.52
N GLY A 408 -17.05 14.99 1.47
CA GLY A 408 -18.23 15.85 1.57
C GLY A 408 -17.89 17.34 1.78
N LYS A 409 -16.84 17.65 2.55
CA LYS A 409 -16.38 19.05 2.76
C LYS A 409 -15.83 19.70 1.48
N ILE A 410 -15.25 18.92 0.59
CA ILE A 410 -14.66 19.43 -0.66
C ILE A 410 -15.74 19.68 -1.72
N ILE A 411 -16.71 18.77 -1.82
CA ILE A 411 -17.78 18.87 -2.82
C ILE A 411 -18.75 20.03 -2.54
N ASN A 412 -18.97 20.35 -1.27
CA ASN A 412 -19.94 21.37 -0.84
C ASN A 412 -19.33 22.80 -0.77
N LYS A 413 -18.11 23.02 -1.24
CA LYS A 413 -17.47 24.33 -1.40
C LYS A 413 -17.38 24.73 -2.86
#